data_36272e17b664cfc42de081bd6a64e62d
#
_entry.id   36272e17b664cfc42de081bd6a64e62d
#
_cell.length_a   1.000
_cell.length_b   1.000
_cell.length_c   1.000
_cell.angle_alpha   90.00
_cell.angle_beta   90.00
_cell.angle_gamma   90.00
#
_symmetry.space_group_name_H-M   'P 1'
#
loop_
_entity.id
_entity.type
_entity.pdbx_description
1 polymer ?
#
loop_
_entity_poly.entity_id
_entity_poly.type
_entity_poly.pdbx_seq_one_letter_code
_entity_poly.pdbx_strand_id
1 'polypeptide(L)'
;SVSSTGKLFSSRSTFESCIDESIKPLFTKSEFTVETNNDESYNCVQYYLNGIDFPHKECPRYMHIDIGVANDAYGIACCYKYGSKIIDGVEVPEYFYDFSLRIVPPAPPKRVSIDRCHQFILYMRDVLGLKIGLISFDQFQSEASRQFLTEHGFNVKYQSVDKTDTAYLYFVDCLYKQCVHFSREFADSIQKELFDLIWYRQKSKVDHPSTGAKDRMDAVVGALYNANISKETLYNPDDILNLSRYNSSSLDNYVEIPVDDIDYMDSGIKRVSLEDLENPFRYLNIDY
;
A
#
# COMPACT_ATOMS: atom_id res chain seq x y z
N SER A 1 -35.32 18.13 9.77
CA SER A 1 -34.24 17.51 10.56
C SER A 1 -33.38 16.66 9.63
N VAL A 2 -32.11 17.01 9.53
CA VAL A 2 -31.14 16.18 8.77
C VAL A 2 -30.95 14.88 9.54
N SER A 3 -31.10 13.73 8.87
CA SER A 3 -30.86 12.42 9.49
C SER A 3 -29.44 12.39 10.09
N SER A 4 -29.32 11.93 11.34
CA SER A 4 -28.03 11.79 12.03
C SER A 4 -27.14 10.69 11.47
N THR A 5 -27.72 9.81 10.63
CA THR A 5 -27.04 8.70 9.99
C THR A 5 -27.43 8.60 8.52
N GLY A 6 -26.53 8.12 7.67
CA GLY A 6 -26.78 7.89 6.26
C GLY A 6 -25.69 7.03 5.63
N LYS A 7 -25.89 6.61 4.39
CA LYS A 7 -24.82 5.96 3.62
C LYS A 7 -23.65 6.92 3.47
N LEU A 8 -22.43 6.40 3.62
CA LEU A 8 -21.22 7.19 3.40
C LEU A 8 -21.11 7.57 1.92
N PHE A 9 -21.31 6.60 1.06
CA PHE A 9 -21.18 6.74 -0.38
C PHE A 9 -22.25 5.90 -1.10
N SER A 10 -22.80 6.41 -2.23
CA SER A 10 -23.90 5.73 -2.95
C SER A 10 -23.83 5.85 -4.48
N SER A 11 -22.93 6.68 -5.03
CA SER A 11 -22.85 6.93 -6.47
C SER A 11 -22.08 5.83 -7.19
N ARG A 12 -22.80 4.85 -7.76
CA ARG A 12 -22.17 3.77 -8.54
C ARG A 12 -21.45 4.30 -9.78
N SER A 13 -22.02 5.27 -10.48
CA SER A 13 -21.40 5.86 -11.69
C SER A 13 -20.08 6.55 -11.37
N THR A 14 -20.01 7.29 -10.26
CA THR A 14 -18.77 7.92 -9.80
C THR A 14 -17.71 6.88 -9.43
N PHE A 15 -18.12 5.81 -8.77
CA PHE A 15 -17.20 4.70 -8.44
C PHE A 15 -16.65 4.03 -9.71
N GLU A 16 -17.52 3.70 -10.66
CA GLU A 16 -17.15 3.10 -11.94
C GLU A 16 -16.20 4.00 -12.74
N SER A 17 -16.33 5.32 -12.67
CA SER A 17 -15.45 6.25 -13.39
C SER A 17 -14.01 6.32 -12.81
N CYS A 18 -13.79 5.77 -11.62
CA CYS A 18 -12.45 5.63 -11.02
C CYS A 18 -11.73 4.33 -11.44
N ILE A 19 -12.42 3.44 -12.15
CA ILE A 19 -11.84 2.18 -12.62
C ILE A 19 -11.07 2.45 -13.91
N ASP A 20 -9.81 2.08 -13.92
CA ASP A 20 -8.94 2.13 -15.09
C ASP A 20 -8.65 0.69 -15.57
N GLU A 21 -9.27 0.33 -16.69
CA GLU A 21 -9.14 -1.01 -17.28
C GLU A 21 -7.71 -1.30 -17.80
N SER A 22 -6.87 -0.28 -17.89
CA SER A 22 -5.45 -0.47 -18.26
C SER A 22 -4.59 -0.97 -17.10
N ILE A 23 -5.03 -0.74 -15.85
CA ILE A 23 -4.33 -1.19 -14.65
C ILE A 23 -4.50 -2.71 -14.51
N LYS A 24 -3.39 -3.43 -14.55
CA LYS A 24 -3.37 -4.88 -14.39
C LYS A 24 -3.33 -5.25 -12.91
N PRO A 25 -4.11 -6.26 -12.47
CA PRO A 25 -4.07 -6.72 -11.09
C PRO A 25 -2.71 -7.35 -10.78
N LEU A 26 -2.08 -6.89 -9.70
CA LEU A 26 -0.77 -7.38 -9.26
C LEU A 26 -0.84 -8.71 -8.51
N PHE A 27 -2.03 -9.12 -8.08
CA PHE A 27 -2.26 -10.37 -7.38
C PHE A 27 -3.24 -11.27 -8.12
N THR A 28 -3.04 -12.57 -8.05
CA THR A 28 -3.95 -13.58 -8.65
C THR A 28 -5.29 -13.64 -7.95
N LYS A 29 -5.34 -13.19 -6.69
CA LYS A 29 -6.55 -13.00 -5.90
C LYS A 29 -6.26 -12.03 -4.75
N SER A 30 -7.26 -11.31 -4.31
CA SER A 30 -7.16 -10.29 -3.26
C SER A 30 -7.60 -10.79 -1.87
N GLU A 31 -8.09 -12.05 -1.77
CA GLU A 31 -8.48 -12.68 -0.52
C GLU A 31 -7.90 -14.09 -0.42
N PHE A 32 -7.17 -14.35 0.65
CA PHE A 32 -6.51 -15.64 0.90
C PHE A 32 -6.13 -15.79 2.38
N THR A 33 -5.66 -16.97 2.75
CA THR A 33 -5.18 -17.27 4.10
C THR A 33 -3.67 -17.45 4.08
N VAL A 34 -2.99 -16.88 5.10
CA VAL A 34 -1.56 -17.06 5.36
C VAL A 34 -1.42 -17.53 6.81
N GLU A 35 -1.16 -18.82 6.97
CA GLU A 35 -1.16 -19.49 8.28
C GLU A 35 0.22 -19.48 8.95
N THR A 36 0.25 -19.72 10.27
CA THR A 36 1.48 -19.89 11.06
C THR A 36 2.15 -21.25 10.87
N ASN A 37 1.50 -22.23 10.19
CA ASN A 37 2.02 -23.60 10.00
C ASN A 37 2.54 -23.85 8.58
N ASN A 38 3.58 -24.32 8.45
CA ASN A 38 4.69 -25.15 8.05
C ASN A 38 4.74 -25.73 6.65
N ASP A 39 3.89 -25.41 5.71
CA ASP A 39 4.24 -25.67 4.33
C ASP A 39 4.78 -24.37 3.72
N GLU A 40 6.10 -24.26 3.72
CA GLU A 40 6.82 -23.01 3.54
C GLU A 40 6.63 -22.39 2.16
N SER A 41 6.38 -23.20 1.13
CA SER A 41 6.35 -22.74 -0.24
C SER A 41 5.06 -22.03 -0.66
N TYR A 42 3.94 -22.32 -0.02
CA TYR A 42 2.62 -21.81 -0.42
C TYR A 42 1.96 -20.86 0.60
N ASN A 43 2.65 -20.59 1.70
CA ASN A 43 2.08 -19.87 2.83
C ASN A 43 2.69 -18.48 3.01
N CYS A 44 2.89 -17.72 1.94
CA CYS A 44 3.37 -16.36 2.01
C CYS A 44 2.61 -15.45 1.02
N VAL A 45 2.53 -14.18 1.37
CA VAL A 45 1.74 -13.20 0.61
C VAL A 45 2.25 -13.06 -0.84
N GLN A 46 3.57 -13.05 -1.03
CA GLN A 46 4.19 -12.91 -2.35
C GLN A 46 3.89 -14.07 -3.30
N TYR A 47 3.48 -15.23 -2.82
CA TYR A 47 3.06 -16.36 -3.65
C TYR A 47 1.89 -16.00 -4.58
N TYR A 48 1.04 -15.08 -4.15
CA TYR A 48 -0.13 -14.66 -4.92
C TYR A 48 0.15 -13.53 -5.91
N LEU A 49 1.39 -13.10 -6.07
CA LEU A 49 1.77 -12.14 -7.10
C LEU A 49 1.62 -12.72 -8.51
N ASN A 50 1.12 -11.92 -9.44
CA ASN A 50 0.90 -12.30 -10.83
C ASN A 50 2.19 -12.32 -11.68
N GLY A 51 3.37 -12.09 -11.11
CA GLY A 51 4.61 -11.92 -11.87
C GLY A 51 4.65 -10.66 -12.73
N ILE A 52 3.72 -9.73 -12.52
CA ILE A 52 3.65 -8.43 -13.19
C ILE A 52 4.48 -7.44 -12.39
N ASP A 53 5.27 -6.62 -13.09
CA ASP A 53 6.02 -5.55 -12.46
C ASP A 53 5.10 -4.47 -11.90
N PHE A 54 5.46 -3.95 -10.71
CA PHE A 54 4.81 -2.78 -10.15
C PHE A 54 5.05 -1.55 -11.03
N PRO A 55 4.01 -0.79 -11.38
CA PRO A 55 4.16 0.43 -12.15
C PRO A 55 4.87 1.51 -11.32
N HIS A 56 5.55 2.44 -11.99
CA HIS A 56 6.13 3.64 -11.36
C HIS A 56 6.90 3.36 -10.07
N LYS A 57 7.89 2.45 -10.14
CA LYS A 57 8.70 2.04 -8.97
C LYS A 57 9.45 3.21 -8.31
N GLU A 58 9.69 4.28 -9.06
CA GLU A 58 10.26 5.55 -8.58
C GLU A 58 9.37 6.29 -7.59
N CYS A 59 8.04 6.09 -7.68
CA CYS A 59 7.08 6.73 -6.78
C CYS A 59 7.03 6.04 -5.43
N PRO A 60 7.03 6.81 -4.32
CA PRO A 60 6.87 6.26 -2.99
C PRO A 60 5.50 5.59 -2.81
N ARG A 61 5.50 4.43 -2.17
CA ARG A 61 4.31 3.67 -1.78
C ARG A 61 3.88 4.02 -0.38
N TYR A 62 2.59 4.11 -0.20
CA TYR A 62 1.93 4.42 1.06
C TYR A 62 1.00 3.27 1.41
N MET A 63 1.18 2.73 2.60
CA MET A 63 0.47 1.55 3.04
C MET A 63 -0.28 1.82 4.34
N HIS A 64 -1.43 1.21 4.49
CA HIS A 64 -2.10 1.09 5.78
C HIS A 64 -2.47 -0.36 6.03
N ILE A 65 -2.34 -0.75 7.29
CA ILE A 65 -2.52 -2.13 7.73
C ILE A 65 -3.47 -2.14 8.91
N ASP A 66 -4.59 -2.83 8.73
CA ASP A 66 -5.53 -3.16 9.79
C ASP A 66 -5.30 -4.61 10.23
N ILE A 67 -4.84 -4.78 11.49
CA ILE A 67 -4.40 -6.09 11.98
C ILE A 67 -5.57 -6.88 12.55
N GLY A 68 -6.02 -7.89 11.84
CA GLY A 68 -6.83 -8.99 12.36
C GLY A 68 -6.04 -10.29 12.42
N VAL A 69 -6.14 -11.04 13.52
CA VAL A 69 -5.29 -12.23 13.75
C VAL A 69 -6.11 -13.52 13.86
N ALA A 70 -7.24 -13.49 14.56
CA ALA A 70 -7.98 -14.70 14.91
C ALA A 70 -9.47 -14.66 14.51
N ASN A 71 -10.14 -13.54 14.74
CA ASN A 71 -11.57 -13.38 14.46
C ASN A 71 -11.81 -12.42 13.30
N ASP A 72 -10.97 -11.39 13.19
CA ASP A 72 -11.04 -10.39 12.15
C ASP A 72 -9.97 -10.64 11.11
N ALA A 73 -10.20 -10.23 9.87
CA ALA A 73 -9.24 -10.38 8.81
C ALA A 73 -8.13 -9.32 8.91
N TYR A 74 -6.97 -9.63 8.37
CA TYR A 74 -5.86 -8.70 8.23
C TYR A 74 -6.01 -7.96 6.90
N GLY A 75 -6.30 -6.66 6.96
CA GLY A 75 -6.41 -5.79 5.81
C GLY A 75 -5.08 -5.11 5.49
N ILE A 76 -4.69 -5.08 4.24
CA ILE A 76 -3.51 -4.34 3.77
C ILE A 76 -3.78 -3.72 2.41
N ALA A 77 -3.55 -2.41 2.28
CA ALA A 77 -3.64 -1.72 1.00
C ALA A 77 -2.40 -0.86 0.73
N CYS A 78 -2.12 -0.66 -0.54
CA CYS A 78 -0.99 0.11 -1.03
C CYS A 78 -1.41 1.02 -2.17
N CYS A 79 -0.97 2.27 -2.12
CA CYS A 79 -1.17 3.24 -3.18
C CYS A 79 0.05 4.15 -3.36
N TYR A 80 0.06 4.92 -4.44
CA TYR A 80 1.07 5.93 -4.73
C TYR A 80 0.45 7.15 -5.39
N LYS A 81 1.17 8.27 -5.39
CA LYS A 81 0.82 9.49 -6.15
C LYS A 81 1.59 9.50 -7.47
N TYR A 82 0.89 9.78 -8.56
CA TYR A 82 1.53 9.94 -9.87
C TYR A 82 0.73 10.91 -10.74
N GLY A 83 1.32 12.07 -11.00
CA GLY A 83 0.65 13.14 -11.73
C GLY A 83 -0.34 13.95 -10.88
N SER A 84 -0.95 14.89 -11.54
CA SER A 84 -1.98 15.78 -10.98
C SER A 84 -2.94 16.24 -12.06
N LYS A 85 -4.09 16.73 -11.67
CA LYS A 85 -5.06 17.38 -12.56
C LYS A 85 -5.61 18.67 -11.95
N ILE A 86 -6.07 19.57 -12.80
CA ILE A 86 -6.69 20.82 -12.36
C ILE A 86 -8.21 20.61 -12.21
N ILE A 87 -8.72 20.86 -11.02
CA ILE A 87 -10.15 20.84 -10.71
C ILE A 87 -10.54 22.20 -10.10
N ASP A 88 -11.44 22.92 -10.74
CA ASP A 88 -11.88 24.26 -10.30
C ASP A 88 -10.70 25.24 -10.07
N GLY A 89 -9.65 25.13 -10.89
CA GLY A 89 -8.44 25.97 -10.78
C GLY A 89 -7.46 25.55 -9.68
N VAL A 90 -7.72 24.44 -8.98
CA VAL A 90 -6.84 23.90 -7.96
C VAL A 90 -6.15 22.63 -8.49
N GLU A 91 -4.85 22.55 -8.31
CA GLU A 91 -4.08 21.35 -8.62
C GLU A 91 -4.36 20.26 -7.59
N VAL A 92 -4.82 19.10 -8.05
CA VAL A 92 -5.18 17.95 -7.22
C VAL A 92 -4.33 16.76 -7.63
N PRO A 93 -3.61 16.10 -6.71
CA PRO A 93 -2.83 14.91 -7.03
C PRO A 93 -3.71 13.75 -7.47
N GLU A 94 -3.19 12.92 -8.36
CA GLU A 94 -3.82 11.67 -8.74
C GLU A 94 -3.20 10.51 -7.97
N TYR A 95 -4.05 9.59 -7.49
CA TYR A 95 -3.67 8.45 -6.66
C TYR A 95 -3.97 7.16 -7.40
N PHE A 96 -3.06 6.23 -7.34
CA PHE A 96 -3.18 4.90 -7.97
C PHE A 96 -3.01 3.83 -6.91
N TYR A 97 -3.93 2.88 -6.88
CA TYR A 97 -3.81 1.73 -6.00
C TYR A 97 -3.10 0.57 -6.67
N ASP A 98 -2.06 0.06 -6.02
CA ASP A 98 -1.40 -1.18 -6.43
C ASP A 98 -2.24 -2.40 -6.05
N PHE A 99 -2.75 -2.45 -4.80
CA PHE A 99 -3.56 -3.56 -4.31
C PHE A 99 -4.34 -3.22 -3.03
N SER A 100 -5.36 -4.05 -2.78
CA SER A 100 -6.03 -4.20 -1.49
C SER A 100 -6.18 -5.70 -1.20
N LEU A 101 -5.58 -6.17 -0.13
CA LEU A 101 -5.59 -7.57 0.26
C LEU A 101 -6.37 -7.76 1.57
N ARG A 102 -7.08 -8.87 1.64
CA ARG A 102 -7.73 -9.33 2.86
C ARG A 102 -7.21 -10.72 3.19
N ILE A 103 -6.46 -10.84 4.28
CA ILE A 103 -5.90 -12.11 4.73
C ILE A 103 -6.84 -12.66 5.80
N VAL A 104 -7.54 -13.71 5.44
CA VAL A 104 -8.58 -14.29 6.29
C VAL A 104 -7.97 -15.22 7.33
N PRO A 105 -8.39 -15.12 8.60
CA PRO A 105 -7.94 -16.06 9.61
C PRO A 105 -8.28 -17.51 9.24
N PRO A 106 -7.37 -18.45 9.44
CA PRO A 106 -7.65 -19.86 9.29
C PRO A 106 -8.56 -20.35 10.41
N ALA A 107 -9.08 -21.57 10.26
CA ALA A 107 -9.84 -22.20 11.32
C ALA A 107 -9.02 -22.34 12.62
N PRO A 108 -9.62 -22.04 13.80
CA PRO A 108 -8.94 -22.22 15.09
C PRO A 108 -8.37 -23.65 15.26
N PRO A 109 -7.25 -23.83 15.93
CA PRO A 109 -6.46 -22.83 16.72
C PRO A 109 -5.45 -22.01 15.90
N LYS A 110 -5.41 -22.19 14.59
CA LYS A 110 -4.49 -21.46 13.70
C LYS A 110 -4.81 -19.96 13.66
N ARG A 111 -3.83 -19.16 13.26
CA ARG A 111 -3.93 -17.69 13.18
C ARG A 111 -3.29 -17.19 11.90
N VAL A 112 -3.60 -15.94 11.53
CA VAL A 112 -2.85 -15.23 10.49
C VAL A 112 -1.39 -15.11 10.93
N SER A 113 -0.47 -15.40 10.03
CA SER A 113 0.96 -15.22 10.27
C SER A 113 1.35 -13.77 10.02
N ILE A 114 1.49 -12.97 11.07
CA ILE A 114 1.96 -11.60 10.99
C ILE A 114 3.38 -11.55 10.39
N ASP A 115 4.24 -12.51 10.75
CA ASP A 115 5.61 -12.59 10.22
C ASP A 115 5.64 -12.74 8.70
N ARG A 116 4.74 -13.53 8.12
CA ARG A 116 4.63 -13.65 6.65
C ARG A 116 4.16 -12.35 6.00
N CYS A 117 3.32 -11.58 6.69
CA CYS A 117 2.92 -10.26 6.23
C CYS A 117 4.11 -9.27 6.29
N HIS A 118 4.91 -9.32 7.34
CA HIS A 118 6.15 -8.51 7.44
C HIS A 118 7.16 -8.89 6.37
N GLN A 119 7.40 -10.20 6.15
CA GLN A 119 8.28 -10.68 5.09
C GLN A 119 7.86 -10.18 3.70
N PHE A 120 6.58 -10.08 3.43
CA PHE A 120 6.10 -9.50 2.19
C PHE A 120 6.46 -8.01 2.06
N ILE A 121 6.35 -7.23 3.13
CA ILE A 121 6.74 -5.81 3.12
C ILE A 121 8.24 -5.66 2.86
N LEU A 122 9.07 -6.49 3.50
CA LEU A 122 10.51 -6.55 3.22
C LEU A 122 10.77 -6.94 1.75
N TYR A 123 10.07 -7.95 1.26
CA TYR A 123 10.17 -8.40 -0.14
C TYR A 123 9.86 -7.28 -1.14
N MET A 124 8.83 -6.48 -0.89
CA MET A 124 8.49 -5.34 -1.75
C MET A 124 9.66 -4.34 -1.85
N ARG A 125 10.33 -4.03 -0.75
CA ARG A 125 11.47 -3.13 -0.73
C ARG A 125 12.75 -3.78 -1.28
N ASP A 126 13.12 -4.93 -0.73
CA ASP A 126 14.47 -5.50 -0.89
C ASP A 126 14.61 -6.30 -2.18
N VAL A 127 13.53 -6.92 -2.67
CA VAL A 127 13.54 -7.74 -3.88
C VAL A 127 12.90 -7.00 -5.06
N LEU A 128 11.74 -6.38 -4.86
CA LEU A 128 11.05 -5.68 -5.94
C LEU A 128 11.56 -4.24 -6.15
N GLY A 129 12.35 -3.72 -5.22
CA GLY A 129 12.97 -2.40 -5.30
C GLY A 129 11.99 -1.25 -5.13
N LEU A 130 10.86 -1.46 -4.44
CA LEU A 130 9.86 -0.42 -4.24
C LEU A 130 10.29 0.56 -3.12
N LYS A 131 10.07 1.83 -3.35
CA LYS A 131 10.23 2.87 -2.34
C LYS A 131 9.02 2.86 -1.41
N ILE A 132 9.18 2.43 -0.17
CA ILE A 132 8.10 2.48 0.82
C ILE A 132 8.24 3.79 1.61
N GLY A 133 7.37 4.76 1.34
CA GLY A 133 7.42 6.10 1.94
C GLY A 133 6.86 6.14 3.35
N LEU A 134 5.73 5.47 3.57
CA LEU A 134 5.07 5.42 4.89
C LEU A 134 4.21 4.18 5.02
N ILE A 135 4.32 3.52 6.17
CA ILE A 135 3.43 2.46 6.61
C ILE A 135 2.69 2.96 7.86
N SER A 136 1.39 2.80 7.92
CA SER A 136 0.64 3.06 9.14
C SER A 136 -0.20 1.86 9.58
N PHE A 137 -0.49 1.84 10.86
CA PHE A 137 -1.31 0.83 11.51
C PHE A 137 -2.38 1.49 12.37
N ASP A 138 -3.52 0.81 12.54
CA ASP A 138 -4.43 1.16 13.62
C ASP A 138 -3.85 0.74 14.99
N GLN A 139 -4.43 1.28 16.08
CA GLN A 139 -3.83 1.23 17.42
C GLN A 139 -3.75 -0.17 18.03
N PHE A 140 -4.73 -1.00 17.74
CA PHE A 140 -4.86 -2.27 18.41
C PHE A 140 -3.89 -3.31 17.84
N GLN A 141 -3.15 -4.01 18.72
CA GLN A 141 -2.25 -5.12 18.37
C GLN A 141 -1.07 -4.79 17.42
N SER A 142 -0.79 -3.51 17.14
CA SER A 142 0.20 -3.11 16.12
C SER A 142 1.60 -2.82 16.64
N GLU A 143 1.80 -2.78 17.96
CA GLU A 143 3.09 -2.31 18.53
C GLU A 143 4.27 -3.17 18.11
N ALA A 144 4.16 -4.50 18.18
CA ALA A 144 5.22 -5.41 17.75
C ALA A 144 5.54 -5.27 16.25
N SER A 145 4.51 -5.12 15.41
CA SER A 145 4.68 -4.90 13.96
C SER A 145 5.36 -3.57 13.67
N ARG A 146 4.97 -2.51 14.39
CA ARG A 146 5.58 -1.19 14.25
C ARG A 146 7.05 -1.21 14.64
N GLN A 147 7.36 -1.81 15.79
CA GLN A 147 8.73 -1.95 16.27
C GLN A 147 9.57 -2.72 15.23
N PHE A 148 9.13 -3.91 14.82
CA PHE A 148 9.81 -4.72 13.83
C PHE A 148 10.12 -3.94 12.55
N LEU A 149 9.13 -3.30 11.95
CA LEU A 149 9.34 -2.57 10.70
C LEU A 149 10.20 -1.32 10.89
N THR A 150 10.11 -0.64 12.04
CA THR A 150 10.98 0.50 12.36
C THR A 150 12.43 0.05 12.49
N GLU A 151 12.71 -1.08 13.17
CA GLU A 151 14.05 -1.68 13.29
C GLU A 151 14.61 -2.08 11.92
N HIS A 152 13.74 -2.42 10.96
CA HIS A 152 14.13 -2.69 9.57
C HIS A 152 14.19 -1.43 8.68
N GLY A 153 14.14 -0.24 9.27
CA GLY A 153 14.37 1.03 8.58
C GLY A 153 13.17 1.59 7.82
N PHE A 154 11.96 1.11 8.07
CA PHE A 154 10.75 1.70 7.51
C PHE A 154 10.29 2.92 8.32
N ASN A 155 9.70 3.90 7.61
CA ASN A 155 8.96 4.97 8.25
C ASN A 155 7.57 4.44 8.64
N VAL A 156 7.36 4.25 9.94
CA VAL A 156 6.12 3.64 10.45
C VAL A 156 5.42 4.60 11.38
N LYS A 157 4.10 4.77 11.20
CA LYS A 157 3.27 5.63 12.04
C LYS A 157 2.06 4.87 12.57
N TYR A 158 1.57 5.41 13.67
CA TYR A 158 0.26 5.09 14.18
C TYR A 158 -0.78 6.03 13.56
N GLN A 159 -1.82 5.47 12.98
CA GLN A 159 -2.93 6.23 12.39
C GLN A 159 -4.23 5.44 12.51
N SER A 160 -5.15 5.92 13.33
CA SER A 160 -6.48 5.33 13.39
C SER A 160 -7.40 5.99 12.37
N VAL A 161 -8.01 5.17 11.53
CA VAL A 161 -9.06 5.58 10.60
C VAL A 161 -10.44 5.54 11.25
N ASP A 162 -10.55 4.92 12.43
CA ASP A 162 -11.78 4.75 13.21
C ASP A 162 -12.11 5.90 14.15
N LYS A 163 -11.12 6.70 14.56
CA LYS A 163 -11.33 7.79 15.55
C LYS A 163 -12.14 8.94 15.01
N THR A 164 -11.99 9.23 13.72
CA THR A 164 -12.71 10.29 13.04
C THR A 164 -13.09 9.87 11.63
N ASP A 165 -14.08 10.52 11.05
CA ASP A 165 -14.49 10.29 9.66
C ASP A 165 -13.57 10.96 8.62
N THR A 166 -12.53 11.68 9.05
CA THR A 166 -11.69 12.53 8.19
C THR A 166 -11.07 11.76 7.01
N ALA A 167 -10.46 10.60 7.26
CA ALA A 167 -9.81 9.82 6.21
C ALA A 167 -10.85 9.25 5.23
N TYR A 168 -11.98 8.81 5.72
CA TYR A 168 -13.09 8.32 4.90
C TYR A 168 -13.70 9.42 4.02
N LEU A 169 -13.92 10.60 4.59
CA LEU A 169 -14.45 11.75 3.85
C LEU A 169 -13.47 12.21 2.77
N TYR A 170 -12.17 12.15 3.05
CA TYR A 170 -11.14 12.43 2.05
C TYR A 170 -11.18 11.42 0.90
N PHE A 171 -11.32 10.12 1.18
CA PHE A 171 -11.46 9.10 0.16
C PHE A 171 -12.71 9.34 -0.72
N VAL A 172 -13.84 9.65 -0.10
CA VAL A 172 -15.09 9.97 -0.82
C VAL A 172 -14.94 11.23 -1.70
N ASP A 173 -14.26 12.25 -1.20
CA ASP A 173 -13.94 13.46 -1.97
C ASP A 173 -13.08 13.12 -3.20
N CYS A 174 -12.06 12.27 -3.04
CA CYS A 174 -11.23 11.79 -4.14
C CYS A 174 -12.03 10.98 -5.18
N LEU A 175 -13.01 10.16 -4.76
CA LEU A 175 -13.92 9.48 -5.68
C LEU A 175 -14.73 10.48 -6.50
N TYR A 176 -15.35 11.47 -5.86
CA TYR A 176 -16.13 12.50 -6.56
C TYR A 176 -15.27 13.37 -7.50
N LYS A 177 -14.04 13.64 -7.12
CA LYS A 177 -13.05 14.33 -7.94
C LYS A 177 -12.45 13.43 -9.03
N GLN A 178 -12.74 12.14 -9.00
CA GLN A 178 -12.17 11.15 -9.92
C GLN A 178 -10.63 11.21 -9.99
N CYS A 179 -9.99 11.51 -8.85
CA CYS A 179 -8.53 11.59 -8.72
C CYS A 179 -7.93 10.35 -8.05
N VAL A 180 -8.67 9.27 -7.98
CA VAL A 180 -8.24 7.96 -7.52
C VAL A 180 -8.50 6.92 -8.61
N HIS A 181 -7.53 6.05 -8.87
CA HIS A 181 -7.53 5.08 -9.95
C HIS A 181 -7.19 3.69 -9.41
N PHE A 182 -7.92 2.68 -9.88
CA PHE A 182 -7.73 1.30 -9.49
C PHE A 182 -8.20 0.32 -10.57
N SER A 183 -7.67 -0.90 -10.54
CA SER A 183 -8.09 -1.96 -11.45
C SER A 183 -9.53 -2.42 -11.19
N ARG A 184 -10.12 -3.13 -12.15
CA ARG A 184 -11.43 -3.76 -12.00
C ARG A 184 -11.47 -4.72 -10.79
N GLU A 185 -10.47 -5.56 -10.63
CA GLU A 185 -10.39 -6.52 -9.53
C GLU A 185 -10.29 -5.84 -8.17
N PHE A 186 -9.55 -4.73 -8.09
CA PHE A 186 -9.51 -3.91 -6.89
C PHE A 186 -10.90 -3.37 -6.56
N ALA A 187 -11.59 -2.77 -7.56
CA ALA A 187 -12.93 -2.25 -7.39
C ALA A 187 -13.90 -3.32 -6.89
N ASP A 188 -13.91 -4.48 -7.52
CA ASP A 188 -14.77 -5.59 -7.14
C ASP A 188 -14.49 -6.06 -5.70
N SER A 189 -13.24 -6.00 -5.26
CA SER A 189 -12.82 -6.41 -3.92
C SER A 189 -13.33 -5.50 -2.79
N ILE A 190 -13.51 -4.20 -3.06
CA ILE A 190 -13.89 -3.20 -2.05
C ILE A 190 -15.34 -2.73 -2.18
N GLN A 191 -15.98 -2.96 -3.33
CA GLN A 191 -17.29 -2.40 -3.67
C GLN A 191 -18.34 -2.68 -2.60
N LYS A 192 -18.43 -3.95 -2.14
CA LYS A 192 -19.42 -4.33 -1.14
C LYS A 192 -19.24 -3.58 0.16
N GLU A 193 -18.01 -3.57 0.71
CA GLU A 193 -17.72 -2.87 1.96
C GLU A 193 -18.03 -1.38 1.82
N LEU A 194 -17.54 -0.71 0.77
CA LEU A 194 -17.74 0.72 0.54
C LEU A 194 -19.23 1.12 0.51
N PHE A 195 -20.05 0.37 -0.25
CA PHE A 195 -21.47 0.71 -0.38
C PHE A 195 -22.31 0.30 0.84
N ASP A 196 -21.78 -0.51 1.74
CA ASP A 196 -22.42 -0.87 2.99
C ASP A 196 -22.10 0.10 4.13
N LEU A 197 -21.06 0.93 4.02
CA LEU A 197 -20.65 1.86 5.07
C LEU A 197 -21.73 2.88 5.43
N ILE A 198 -21.84 3.13 6.74
CA ILE A 198 -22.77 4.08 7.36
C ILE A 198 -21.98 5.21 7.98
N TRP A 199 -22.35 6.44 7.65
CA TRP A 199 -21.79 7.64 8.26
C TRP A 199 -22.67 8.13 9.41
N TYR A 200 -22.11 8.10 10.61
CA TYR A 200 -22.70 8.61 11.84
C TYR A 200 -22.23 10.06 12.08
N ARG A 201 -22.86 11.01 11.40
CA ARG A 201 -22.43 12.43 11.34
C ARG A 201 -22.21 13.06 12.70
N GLN A 202 -23.13 12.83 13.66
CA GLN A 202 -23.03 13.39 15.01
C GLN A 202 -21.86 12.83 15.83
N LYS A 203 -21.38 11.66 15.47
CA LYS A 203 -20.24 10.99 16.12
C LYS A 203 -18.93 11.18 15.36
N SER A 204 -18.97 11.86 14.19
CA SER A 204 -17.84 11.93 13.23
C SER A 204 -17.20 10.55 13.00
N LYS A 205 -18.04 9.53 12.80
CA LYS A 205 -17.61 8.15 12.67
C LYS A 205 -18.22 7.49 11.44
N VAL A 206 -17.41 6.65 10.77
CA VAL A 206 -17.84 5.72 9.74
C VAL A 206 -17.76 4.31 10.28
N ASP A 207 -18.80 3.51 10.05
CA ASP A 207 -18.84 2.13 10.50
C ASP A 207 -19.64 1.26 9.52
N HIS A 208 -19.57 -0.05 9.69
CA HIS A 208 -20.33 -1.02 8.92
C HIS A 208 -21.60 -1.47 9.67
N PRO A 209 -22.60 -2.06 9.00
CA PRO A 209 -23.72 -2.74 9.65
C PRO A 209 -23.22 -3.90 10.52
N SER A 210 -24.02 -4.33 11.48
CA SER A 210 -23.67 -5.41 12.41
C SER A 210 -23.27 -6.75 11.76
N THR A 211 -23.66 -6.96 10.50
CA THR A 211 -23.32 -8.14 9.70
C THR A 211 -22.24 -7.88 8.65
N GLY A 212 -21.65 -6.68 8.67
CA GLY A 212 -20.64 -6.26 7.70
C GLY A 212 -19.21 -6.46 8.19
N ALA A 213 -18.28 -6.09 7.33
CA ALA A 213 -16.85 -5.93 7.62
C ALA A 213 -16.36 -4.66 6.92
N LYS A 214 -15.24 -4.12 7.38
CA LYS A 214 -14.58 -2.96 6.76
C LYS A 214 -13.04 -3.06 6.73
N ASP A 215 -12.51 -4.26 7.00
CA ASP A 215 -11.07 -4.51 7.08
C ASP A 215 -10.30 -4.00 5.85
N ARG A 216 -10.87 -4.21 4.65
CA ARG A 216 -10.29 -3.68 3.41
C ARG A 216 -10.43 -2.18 3.32
N MET A 217 -11.60 -1.65 3.65
CA MET A 217 -11.87 -0.22 3.52
C MET A 217 -11.05 0.60 4.50
N ASP A 218 -10.81 0.10 5.73
CA ASP A 218 -9.90 0.74 6.67
C ASP A 218 -8.48 0.79 6.09
N ALA A 219 -7.99 -0.31 5.52
CA ALA A 219 -6.68 -0.34 4.85
C ALA A 219 -6.62 0.60 3.63
N VAL A 220 -7.61 0.58 2.76
CA VAL A 220 -7.69 1.41 1.54
C VAL A 220 -7.70 2.90 1.88
N VAL A 221 -8.58 3.29 2.78
CA VAL A 221 -8.74 4.70 3.21
C VAL A 221 -7.49 5.19 3.93
N GLY A 222 -6.91 4.35 4.79
CA GLY A 222 -5.68 4.68 5.51
C GLY A 222 -4.47 4.85 4.59
N ALA A 223 -4.32 4.01 3.57
CA ALA A 223 -3.25 4.12 2.58
C ALA A 223 -3.35 5.45 1.79
N LEU A 224 -4.53 5.80 1.31
CA LEU A 224 -4.76 7.07 0.62
C LEU A 224 -4.48 8.27 1.52
N TYR A 225 -4.93 8.22 2.76
CA TYR A 225 -4.71 9.29 3.72
C TYR A 225 -3.22 9.46 4.03
N ASN A 226 -2.45 8.37 4.12
CA ASN A 226 -1.00 8.42 4.23
C ASN A 226 -0.35 9.12 3.03
N ALA A 227 -0.79 8.80 1.82
CA ALA A 227 -0.32 9.46 0.61
C ALA A 227 -0.64 10.96 0.64
N ASN A 228 -1.83 11.35 1.09
CA ASN A 228 -2.24 12.75 1.18
C ASN A 228 -1.38 13.57 2.15
N ILE A 229 -1.15 13.07 3.36
CA ILE A 229 -0.42 13.81 4.40
C ILE A 229 1.10 13.80 4.20
N SER A 230 1.60 12.96 3.30
CA SER A 230 3.02 12.92 2.96
C SER A 230 3.44 14.15 2.18
N LYS A 231 4.52 14.80 2.63
CA LYS A 231 5.10 16.01 2.01
C LYS A 231 5.99 15.69 0.80
N GLU A 232 6.09 14.43 0.40
CA GLU A 232 6.93 14.08 -0.74
C GLU A 232 6.37 14.67 -2.04
N THR A 233 7.27 15.15 -2.87
CA THR A 233 6.99 15.84 -4.12
C THR A 233 6.14 14.95 -5.05
N LEU A 234 5.16 15.56 -5.71
CA LEU A 234 4.44 14.92 -6.81
C LEU A 234 5.44 14.54 -7.90
N TYR A 235 5.48 13.26 -8.26
CA TYR A 235 6.16 12.84 -9.48
C TYR A 235 5.27 13.22 -10.66
N ASN A 236 5.69 14.26 -11.40
CA ASN A 236 5.03 14.62 -12.64
C ASN A 236 5.75 13.90 -13.80
N PRO A 237 5.04 13.22 -14.70
CA PRO A 237 5.64 12.59 -15.89
C PRO A 237 6.49 13.55 -16.71
N ASP A 238 6.11 14.82 -16.81
CA ASP A 238 6.83 15.85 -17.55
C ASP A 238 8.18 16.22 -16.92
N ASP A 239 8.31 16.08 -15.59
CA ASP A 239 9.57 16.33 -14.89
C ASP A 239 10.61 15.24 -15.17
N ILE A 240 10.17 14.00 -15.35
CA ILE A 240 11.04 12.87 -15.72
C ILE A 240 11.58 13.05 -17.14
N LEU A 241 10.76 13.50 -18.07
CA LEU A 241 11.18 13.82 -19.44
C LEU A 241 12.17 14.98 -19.48
N ASN A 242 12.02 15.96 -18.60
CA ASN A 242 12.94 17.09 -18.49
C ASN A 242 14.28 16.68 -17.84
N LEU A 243 14.27 15.80 -16.83
CA LEU A 243 15.50 15.25 -16.23
C LEU A 243 16.29 14.39 -17.23
N SER A 244 15.61 13.60 -18.08
CA SER A 244 16.28 12.83 -19.12
C SER A 244 16.90 13.72 -20.20
N ARG A 245 16.30 14.87 -20.52
CA ARG A 245 16.87 15.88 -21.44
C ARG A 245 18.03 16.64 -20.81
N TYR A 246 18.01 16.90 -19.49
CA TYR A 246 19.11 17.54 -18.78
C TYR A 246 20.34 16.63 -18.68
N ASN A 247 20.14 15.33 -18.43
CA ASN A 247 21.26 14.37 -18.37
C ASN A 247 21.93 14.09 -19.72
N SER A 248 21.25 14.33 -20.85
CA SER A 248 21.83 14.16 -22.17
C SER A 248 22.68 15.37 -22.63
N SER A 249 22.54 16.53 -21.98
CA SER A 249 23.28 17.75 -22.30
C SER A 249 24.46 18.04 -21.37
N SER A 250 24.64 17.29 -20.27
CA SER A 250 25.69 17.50 -19.26
C SER A 250 26.78 16.45 -19.22
N LEU A 251 26.84 15.54 -20.22
CA LEU A 251 27.89 14.50 -20.30
C LEU A 251 29.27 15.02 -20.73
N ASP A 252 29.40 16.28 -21.08
CA ASP A 252 30.69 16.90 -21.55
C ASP A 252 31.51 17.59 -20.46
N ASN A 253 31.12 17.57 -19.18
CA ASN A 253 31.86 18.19 -18.09
C ASN A 253 32.05 17.26 -16.89
N TYR A 254 32.72 16.13 -17.08
CA TYR A 254 33.28 15.38 -15.96
C TYR A 254 34.65 15.98 -15.60
N VAL A 255 34.69 16.69 -14.48
CA VAL A 255 35.94 16.95 -13.77
C VAL A 255 36.31 15.66 -13.05
N GLU A 256 37.44 15.05 -13.43
CA GLU A 256 38.03 13.94 -12.67
C GLU A 256 38.39 14.46 -11.27
N ILE A 257 37.70 13.93 -10.26
CA ILE A 257 38.09 14.09 -8.85
C ILE A 257 39.14 13.01 -8.57
N PRO A 258 40.35 13.38 -8.07
CA PRO A 258 41.34 12.40 -7.69
C PRO A 258 40.80 11.50 -6.56
N VAL A 259 40.89 10.19 -6.75
CA VAL A 259 40.51 9.18 -5.75
C VAL A 259 41.74 8.92 -4.87
N ASP A 260 41.96 9.81 -3.89
CA ASP A 260 42.84 9.53 -2.79
C ASP A 260 42.04 9.76 -1.48
N ASP A 261 42.07 8.76 -0.60
CA ASP A 261 41.48 8.75 0.73
C ASP A 261 39.96 8.45 0.87
N ILE A 262 39.57 7.24 0.52
CA ILE A 262 38.36 6.62 1.12
C ILE A 262 38.78 5.30 1.76
N ASP A 263 38.82 5.31 3.08
CA ASP A 263 38.91 4.08 3.90
C ASP A 263 37.70 3.19 3.64
N TYR A 264 37.94 2.03 3.05
CA TYR A 264 36.94 0.98 2.84
C TYR A 264 36.61 0.33 4.19
N MET A 265 35.51 0.76 4.83
CA MET A 265 34.80 -0.12 5.75
C MET A 265 34.03 -1.16 4.96
N ASP A 266 34.41 -2.39 5.15
CA ASP A 266 33.89 -3.61 4.53
C ASP A 266 32.38 -3.77 4.82
N SER A 267 31.52 -3.24 3.97
CA SER A 267 30.10 -3.54 3.94
C SER A 267 29.90 -4.71 2.98
N GLY A 268 29.77 -5.91 3.55
CA GLY A 268 29.61 -7.16 2.81
C GLY A 268 28.35 -7.23 1.96
N ILE A 269 28.34 -6.49 0.86
CA ILE A 269 27.29 -6.63 -0.18
C ILE A 269 27.69 -7.83 -1.04
N LYS A 270 27.09 -8.99 -0.78
CA LYS A 270 27.16 -10.13 -1.70
C LYS A 270 26.40 -9.77 -2.99
N ARG A 271 27.09 -9.80 -4.12
CA ARG A 271 26.43 -9.75 -5.43
C ARG A 271 25.58 -11.00 -5.60
N VAL A 272 24.29 -10.81 -5.84
CA VAL A 272 23.33 -11.86 -6.15
C VAL A 272 23.61 -12.37 -7.56
N SER A 273 23.82 -13.66 -7.73
CA SER A 273 23.99 -14.28 -9.06
C SER A 273 22.63 -14.53 -9.71
N LEU A 274 22.62 -14.69 -11.04
CA LEU A 274 21.39 -15.03 -11.78
C LEU A 274 20.78 -16.36 -11.33
N GLU A 275 21.58 -17.30 -10.84
CA GLU A 275 21.11 -18.57 -10.24
C GLU A 275 20.36 -18.38 -8.92
N ASP A 276 20.66 -17.29 -8.19
CA ASP A 276 19.96 -16.96 -6.94
C ASP A 276 18.55 -16.38 -7.21
N LEU A 277 18.29 -15.87 -8.39
CA LEU A 277 16.97 -15.34 -8.80
C LEU A 277 15.97 -16.45 -9.16
N GLU A 278 16.45 -17.65 -9.49
CA GLU A 278 15.60 -18.79 -9.78
C GLU A 278 15.06 -19.50 -8.52
N ASN A 279 15.62 -19.18 -7.34
CA ASN A 279 15.12 -19.69 -6.06
C ASN A 279 14.99 -18.59 -5.02
N PRO A 280 13.90 -17.82 -5.03
CA PRO A 280 13.68 -16.67 -4.14
C PRO A 280 13.58 -17.04 -2.66
N PHE A 281 13.60 -18.33 -2.30
CA PHE A 281 13.46 -18.81 -0.94
C PHE A 281 14.78 -19.06 -0.20
N ARG A 282 15.92 -18.94 -0.88
CA ARG A 282 17.24 -19.24 -0.30
C ARG A 282 17.73 -18.22 0.74
N TYR A 283 17.14 -17.04 0.76
CA TYR A 283 17.55 -15.93 1.64
C TYR A 283 16.79 -15.84 2.96
N LEU A 284 15.89 -16.79 3.24
CA LEU A 284 15.04 -16.75 4.44
C LEU A 284 15.53 -17.66 5.58
N ASN A 285 16.72 -18.22 5.49
CA ASN A 285 17.36 -18.88 6.64
C ASN A 285 18.10 -17.83 7.47
N ILE A 286 17.38 -17.17 8.36
CA ILE A 286 17.96 -16.45 9.49
C ILE A 286 18.00 -17.47 10.63
N ASP A 287 19.19 -17.99 10.91
CA ASP A 287 19.44 -18.77 12.13
C ASP A 287 19.17 -17.86 13.34
N TYR A 288 18.31 -18.35 14.25
CA TYR A 288 18.11 -17.80 15.57
C TYR A 288 19.19 -18.30 16.53
#